data_1f81fd07c54beb9351a0289894127cdb
#
_entry.id   1f81fd07c54beb9351a0289894127cdb
#
_cell.length_a   1.000
_cell.length_b   1.000
_cell.length_c   1.000
_cell.angle_alpha   90.00
_cell.angle_beta   90.00
_cell.angle_gamma   90.00
#
_symmetry.space_group_name_H-M   'P 1'
#
loop_
_entity.id
_entity.type
_entity.pdbx_description
1 polymer ?
#
loop_
_entity_poly.entity_id
_entity_poly.type
_entity_poly.pdbx_seq_one_letter_code
_entity_poly.pdbx_strand_id
1 'polypeptide(L)'
;MAVRSVAERTKPLICALLGSQPSVDIRFWDGSTLGGADRAPATIVVRSRRALRRLLWAPDELGLARAYVAGDLDIEGDVYAVLDVRRMVAEHDEGLRLRFDAHGLVRLVSTAATLGALGPPLRPPAEEVRLRGTRHSKSRDAGAVRSHYDVGNDFYRLVLGPTLTYSCAYWDDGTTSLDDAQEAKYEHICRKLALRPGMRLLDVGCGWGGMVLHAARHHGVDAVGITLSPAQHDLAAKRIAAAGLGDRVEIRLQDYRDLGGEQFDAISSIGMFEHVGEGRLREYASILFGALRPEGRLLNHGISRPAGRARLSRRSFIDRYVFPDGELHEVGRVISVLQEVGFEVRDAESLREHYARTLRAWVANLEANWDQAVATAGAPRARIWRLYMAGCAVNFEEGRTMIHQVLGVRQGQRGASGVAPTRRAWYSAPPGKDGRSSVRPAYPEPAEAAGN
;
A
#
# COMPACT_ATOMS: atom_id res chain seq x y z
N MET A 1 47.86 -12.77 19.63
CA MET A 1 46.81 -13.27 18.71
C MET A 1 45.98 -12.10 18.25
N ALA A 2 45.91 -11.85 16.94
CA ALA A 2 45.06 -10.78 16.42
C ALA A 2 43.59 -11.05 16.78
N VAL A 3 42.88 -10.05 17.28
CA VAL A 3 41.46 -10.17 17.63
C VAL A 3 40.72 -10.29 16.31
N ARG A 4 40.05 -11.43 16.06
CA ARG A 4 39.21 -11.61 14.88
C ARG A 4 38.12 -10.55 14.82
N SER A 5 37.94 -9.95 13.67
CA SER A 5 36.90 -8.94 13.40
C SER A 5 35.49 -9.53 13.55
N VAL A 6 34.46 -8.68 13.64
CA VAL A 6 33.06 -9.11 13.66
C VAL A 6 32.70 -9.82 12.37
N ALA A 7 33.19 -9.34 11.21
CA ALA A 7 32.99 -9.95 9.91
C ALA A 7 33.54 -11.40 9.89
N GLU A 8 34.75 -11.64 10.36
CA GLU A 8 35.34 -12.97 10.39
C GLU A 8 34.60 -13.94 11.32
N ARG A 9 34.06 -13.45 12.45
CA ARG A 9 33.28 -14.26 13.40
C ARG A 9 31.89 -14.59 12.87
N THR A 10 31.28 -13.71 12.10
CA THR A 10 29.93 -13.88 11.54
C THR A 10 29.92 -14.58 10.18
N LYS A 11 31.06 -14.59 9.47
CA LYS A 11 31.18 -15.16 8.11
C LYS A 11 30.58 -16.57 7.98
N PRO A 12 30.86 -17.55 8.89
CA PRO A 12 30.29 -18.88 8.73
C PRO A 12 28.77 -18.92 8.84
N LEU A 13 28.17 -18.02 9.65
CA LEU A 13 26.73 -17.91 9.81
C LEU A 13 26.10 -17.24 8.55
N ILE A 14 26.71 -16.17 8.06
CA ILE A 14 26.24 -15.44 6.88
C ILE A 14 26.36 -16.28 5.63
N CYS A 15 27.49 -16.98 5.42
CA CYS A 15 27.65 -17.90 4.31
C CYS A 15 26.66 -19.07 4.34
N ALA A 16 26.28 -19.55 5.52
CA ALA A 16 25.25 -20.58 5.66
C ALA A 16 23.84 -20.07 5.30
N LEU A 17 23.56 -18.76 5.49
CA LEU A 17 22.27 -18.14 5.22
C LEU A 17 22.17 -17.59 3.79
N LEU A 18 23.23 -16.96 3.28
CA LEU A 18 23.24 -16.18 2.05
C LEU A 18 24.12 -16.77 0.94
N GLY A 19 24.75 -17.93 1.19
CA GLY A 19 25.75 -18.49 0.29
C GLY A 19 27.14 -17.87 0.49
N SER A 20 28.12 -18.39 -0.27
CA SER A 20 29.54 -18.00 -0.13
C SER A 20 29.87 -16.60 -0.65
N GLN A 21 29.04 -16.07 -1.55
CA GLN A 21 29.20 -14.75 -2.15
C GLN A 21 27.84 -14.04 -2.18
N PRO A 22 27.46 -13.32 -1.11
CA PRO A 22 26.23 -12.54 -1.12
C PRO A 22 26.31 -11.42 -2.19
N SER A 23 25.19 -11.13 -2.84
CA SER A 23 25.07 -10.07 -3.86
C SER A 23 25.13 -8.65 -3.28
N VAL A 24 25.17 -8.53 -1.95
CA VAL A 24 25.25 -7.27 -1.21
C VAL A 24 26.39 -7.32 -0.20
N ASP A 25 26.96 -6.18 0.11
CA ASP A 25 27.96 -6.08 1.18
C ASP A 25 27.29 -6.05 2.56
N ILE A 26 28.00 -6.47 3.59
CA ILE A 26 27.57 -6.38 4.98
C ILE A 26 28.67 -5.68 5.76
N ARG A 27 28.38 -4.51 6.32
CA ARG A 27 29.28 -3.73 7.15
C ARG A 27 28.83 -3.80 8.61
N PHE A 28 29.77 -4.07 9.51
CA PHE A 28 29.51 -4.21 10.93
C PHE A 28 29.92 -2.98 11.72
N TRP A 29 29.50 -2.92 13.00
CA TRP A 29 29.74 -1.82 13.94
C TRP A 29 31.23 -1.59 14.30
N ASP A 30 32.11 -2.56 14.02
CA ASP A 30 33.57 -2.43 14.19
C ASP A 30 34.27 -1.94 12.91
N GLY A 31 33.50 -1.61 11.87
CA GLY A 31 33.99 -1.18 10.56
C GLY A 31 34.38 -2.33 9.62
N SER A 32 34.40 -3.57 10.12
CA SER A 32 34.71 -4.72 9.27
C SER A 32 33.59 -5.02 8.28
N THR A 33 33.93 -5.54 7.10
CA THR A 33 33.01 -5.84 6.01
C THR A 33 33.10 -7.29 5.57
N LEU A 34 31.96 -7.83 5.17
CA LEU A 34 31.83 -9.04 4.37
C LEU A 34 31.19 -8.63 3.05
N GLY A 35 31.81 -8.99 1.96
CA GLY A 35 31.31 -8.71 0.62
C GLY A 35 31.97 -9.64 -0.38
N GLY A 36 31.38 -9.74 -1.57
CA GLY A 36 31.85 -10.63 -2.62
C GLY A 36 31.93 -10.01 -4.01
N ALA A 37 31.39 -8.81 -4.21
CA ALA A 37 31.38 -8.15 -5.51
C ALA A 37 32.21 -6.85 -5.48
N ASP A 38 32.99 -6.58 -6.54
CA ASP A 38 33.78 -5.35 -6.65
C ASP A 38 32.97 -4.07 -6.62
N ARG A 39 31.62 -4.14 -6.83
CA ARG A 39 30.64 -3.07 -6.68
C ARG A 39 29.29 -3.66 -6.30
N ALA A 40 29.09 -3.91 -5.00
CA ALA A 40 27.78 -4.32 -4.51
C ALA A 40 26.77 -3.18 -4.68
N PRO A 41 25.54 -3.44 -5.19
CA PRO A 41 24.51 -2.42 -5.38
C PRO A 41 23.98 -1.86 -4.06
N ALA A 42 24.16 -2.60 -2.96
CA ALA A 42 23.73 -2.20 -1.63
C ALA A 42 24.66 -2.75 -0.54
N THR A 43 24.63 -2.07 0.61
CA THR A 43 25.29 -2.51 1.84
C THR A 43 24.28 -2.64 2.98
N ILE A 44 24.21 -3.82 3.58
CA ILE A 44 23.51 -4.02 4.85
C ILE A 44 24.43 -3.54 5.98
N VAL A 45 24.03 -2.51 6.71
CA VAL A 45 24.83 -1.94 7.81
C VAL A 45 24.30 -2.44 9.13
N VAL A 46 25.05 -3.32 9.78
CA VAL A 46 24.77 -3.80 11.14
C VAL A 46 25.39 -2.81 12.12
N ARG A 47 24.57 -1.87 12.63
CA ARG A 47 25.05 -0.74 13.48
C ARG A 47 25.36 -1.15 14.90
N SER A 48 24.76 -2.24 15.39
CA SER A 48 24.98 -2.68 16.75
C SER A 48 24.75 -4.19 16.95
N ARG A 49 25.36 -4.74 18.02
CA ARG A 49 25.09 -6.13 18.48
C ARG A 49 23.62 -6.41 18.80
N ARG A 50 22.80 -5.37 18.99
CA ARG A 50 21.35 -5.48 19.23
C ARG A 50 20.62 -6.08 18.03
N ALA A 51 21.09 -5.87 16.80
CA ALA A 51 20.54 -6.52 15.61
C ALA A 51 20.59 -8.05 15.73
N LEU A 52 21.77 -8.60 16.12
CA LEU A 52 21.91 -10.05 16.36
C LEU A 52 21.01 -10.54 17.51
N ARG A 53 20.88 -9.76 18.59
CA ARG A 53 19.98 -10.11 19.68
C ARG A 53 18.51 -10.18 19.25
N ARG A 54 18.06 -9.25 18.38
CA ARG A 54 16.69 -9.30 17.82
C ARG A 54 16.48 -10.57 17.00
N LEU A 55 17.47 -10.96 16.19
CA LEU A 55 17.41 -12.17 15.37
C LEU A 55 17.44 -13.45 16.21
N LEU A 56 18.19 -13.48 17.33
CA LEU A 56 18.17 -14.63 18.25
C LEU A 56 16.79 -14.91 18.81
N TRP A 57 16.03 -13.86 19.15
CA TRP A 57 14.70 -14.00 19.76
C TRP A 57 13.55 -14.08 18.72
N ALA A 58 13.79 -13.64 17.49
CA ALA A 58 12.88 -13.71 16.37
C ALA A 58 13.68 -13.96 15.07
N PRO A 59 14.06 -15.22 14.79
CA PRO A 59 14.83 -15.57 13.58
C PRO A 59 13.90 -15.64 12.36
N ASP A 60 13.17 -14.56 12.12
CA ASP A 60 12.17 -14.43 11.08
C ASP A 60 12.16 -13.00 10.47
N GLU A 61 11.28 -12.78 9.52
CA GLU A 61 11.05 -11.48 8.88
C GLU A 61 10.82 -10.38 9.92
N LEU A 62 10.05 -10.66 10.97
CA LEU A 62 9.71 -9.67 11.99
C LEU A 62 10.94 -9.25 12.82
N GLY A 63 11.86 -10.17 13.11
CA GLY A 63 13.12 -9.85 13.81
C GLY A 63 14.03 -8.94 13.00
N LEU A 64 14.17 -9.21 11.70
CA LEU A 64 14.91 -8.34 10.77
C LEU A 64 14.24 -6.97 10.65
N ALA A 65 12.93 -6.93 10.46
CA ALA A 65 12.17 -5.70 10.39
C ALA A 65 12.31 -4.85 11.67
N ARG A 66 12.22 -5.47 12.85
CA ARG A 66 12.46 -4.79 14.13
C ARG A 66 13.88 -4.23 14.25
N ALA A 67 14.89 -4.95 13.73
CA ALA A 67 16.26 -4.47 13.74
C ALA A 67 16.42 -3.24 12.82
N TYR A 68 15.81 -3.26 11.64
CA TYR A 68 15.82 -2.17 10.69
C TYR A 68 15.05 -0.94 11.20
N VAL A 69 13.82 -1.13 11.68
CA VAL A 69 12.99 -0.03 12.22
C VAL A 69 13.67 0.64 13.42
N ALA A 70 14.27 -0.15 14.33
CA ALA A 70 14.99 0.38 15.48
C ALA A 70 16.33 1.06 15.14
N GLY A 71 16.80 0.97 13.89
CA GLY A 71 18.11 1.47 13.47
C GLY A 71 19.29 0.64 13.98
N ASP A 72 19.06 -0.57 14.51
CA ASP A 72 20.12 -1.53 14.85
C ASP A 72 20.74 -2.14 13.57
N LEU A 73 19.97 -2.12 12.47
CA LEU A 73 20.33 -2.49 11.10
C LEU A 73 19.88 -1.38 10.16
N ASP A 74 20.66 -1.12 9.10
CA ASP A 74 20.32 -0.15 8.06
C ASP A 74 20.64 -0.68 6.67
N ILE A 75 20.15 0.01 5.63
CA ILE A 75 20.38 -0.31 4.22
C ILE A 75 20.91 0.94 3.52
N GLU A 76 22.12 0.89 3.04
CA GLU A 76 22.73 1.89 2.15
C GLU A 76 22.69 1.39 0.71
N GLY A 77 22.33 2.26 -0.25
CA GLY A 77 22.16 1.90 -1.66
C GLY A 77 20.79 1.31 -1.97
N ASP A 78 20.73 0.42 -2.95
CA ASP A 78 19.49 -0.12 -3.49
C ASP A 78 18.79 -1.06 -2.53
N VAL A 79 17.62 -0.65 -2.03
CA VAL A 79 16.77 -1.47 -1.15
C VAL A 79 16.29 -2.75 -1.83
N TYR A 80 16.10 -2.73 -3.13
CA TYR A 80 15.63 -3.89 -3.89
C TYR A 80 16.69 -4.99 -3.96
N ALA A 81 17.96 -4.62 -4.10
CA ALA A 81 19.06 -5.59 -4.05
C ALA A 81 19.11 -6.35 -2.70
N VAL A 82 18.76 -5.68 -1.60
CA VAL A 82 18.64 -6.35 -0.28
C VAL A 82 17.42 -7.27 -0.23
N LEU A 83 16.30 -6.89 -0.86
CA LEU A 83 15.12 -7.74 -0.93
C LEU A 83 15.30 -8.96 -1.83
N ASP A 84 16.15 -8.87 -2.86
CA ASP A 84 16.54 -10.01 -3.69
C ASP A 84 17.33 -11.06 -2.91
N VAL A 85 18.17 -10.64 -1.95
CA VAL A 85 18.81 -11.58 -1.01
C VAL A 85 17.78 -12.40 -0.23
N ARG A 86 16.68 -11.76 0.21
CA ARG A 86 15.55 -12.46 0.83
C ARG A 86 14.99 -13.56 -0.07
N ARG A 87 14.90 -13.31 -1.37
CA ARG A 87 14.38 -14.26 -2.36
C ARG A 87 15.27 -15.50 -2.49
N MET A 88 16.59 -15.32 -2.44
CA MET A 88 17.55 -16.43 -2.49
C MET A 88 17.47 -17.33 -1.24
N VAL A 89 17.08 -16.77 -0.08
CA VAL A 89 16.98 -17.51 1.20
C VAL A 89 15.61 -18.15 1.38
N ALA A 90 14.55 -17.56 0.80
CA ALA A 90 13.17 -18.04 0.92
C ALA A 90 12.80 -18.87 -0.32
N GLU A 91 13.23 -20.12 -0.41
CA GLU A 91 12.89 -21.03 -1.52
C GLU A 91 11.40 -21.41 -1.61
N HIS A 92 10.57 -21.08 -0.63
CA HIS A 92 9.13 -21.41 -0.60
C HIS A 92 8.29 -20.36 0.11
N ASP A 93 7.05 -20.25 -0.27
CA ASP A 93 5.93 -19.35 -0.08
C ASP A 93 5.55 -18.86 1.34
N GLU A 94 6.28 -19.22 2.40
CA GLU A 94 5.83 -19.04 3.80
C GLU A 94 6.50 -17.87 4.57
N GLY A 95 7.03 -16.87 3.90
CA GLY A 95 7.77 -15.78 4.55
C GLY A 95 9.21 -16.19 4.93
N LEU A 96 10.05 -15.18 5.21
CA LEU A 96 11.44 -15.43 5.60
C LEU A 96 11.48 -16.06 6.99
N ARG A 97 11.65 -17.37 7.06
CA ARG A 97 12.08 -18.08 8.25
C ARG A 97 13.52 -18.48 8.05
N LEU A 98 14.41 -17.89 8.82
CA LEU A 98 15.79 -18.37 8.89
C LEU A 98 15.74 -19.79 9.51
N ARG A 99 15.73 -20.81 8.66
CA ARG A 99 15.74 -22.21 9.11
C ARG A 99 17.17 -22.55 9.52
N PHE A 100 17.42 -22.54 10.81
CA PHE A 100 18.62 -23.11 11.39
C PHE A 100 18.34 -24.57 11.73
N ASP A 101 19.16 -25.48 11.20
CA ASP A 101 19.30 -26.80 11.78
C ASP A 101 19.93 -26.69 13.19
N ALA A 102 20.02 -27.79 13.93
CA ALA A 102 20.58 -27.77 15.26
C ALA A 102 22.01 -27.20 15.31
N HIS A 103 22.83 -27.47 14.29
CA HIS A 103 24.19 -26.94 14.18
C HIS A 103 24.19 -25.43 13.86
N GLY A 104 23.32 -24.95 12.99
CA GLY A 104 23.16 -23.54 12.69
C GLY A 104 22.69 -22.75 13.91
N LEU A 105 21.77 -23.29 14.69
CA LEU A 105 21.33 -22.67 15.95
C LEU A 105 22.46 -22.57 16.96
N VAL A 106 23.26 -23.65 17.17
CA VAL A 106 24.42 -23.63 18.04
C VAL A 106 25.45 -22.59 17.56
N ARG A 107 25.70 -22.50 16.25
CA ARG A 107 26.59 -21.48 15.67
C ARG A 107 26.06 -20.07 15.90
N LEU A 108 24.77 -19.83 15.70
CA LEU A 108 24.15 -18.55 15.97
C LEU A 108 24.31 -18.12 17.42
N VAL A 109 24.01 -19.03 18.38
CA VAL A 109 24.12 -18.75 19.81
C VAL A 109 25.58 -18.54 20.22
N SER A 110 26.51 -19.36 19.74
CA SER A 110 27.95 -19.22 20.06
C SER A 110 28.54 -17.93 19.48
N THR A 111 28.18 -17.58 18.23
CA THR A 111 28.58 -16.31 17.61
C THR A 111 28.03 -15.13 18.42
N ALA A 112 26.76 -15.16 18.78
CA ALA A 112 26.16 -14.12 19.59
C ALA A 112 26.81 -14.00 20.99
N ALA A 113 27.18 -15.12 21.61
CA ALA A 113 27.92 -15.12 22.87
C ALA A 113 29.28 -14.44 22.75
N THR A 114 30.07 -14.82 21.73
CA THR A 114 31.40 -14.24 21.50
C THR A 114 31.39 -12.77 21.14
N LEU A 115 30.28 -12.28 20.55
CA LEU A 115 30.05 -10.86 20.19
C LEU A 115 29.36 -10.05 21.29
N GLY A 116 29.03 -10.68 22.44
CA GLY A 116 28.30 -10.03 23.55
C GLY A 116 26.88 -9.63 23.16
N ALA A 117 26.25 -10.35 22.23
CA ALA A 117 24.89 -10.12 21.77
C ALA A 117 23.83 -10.90 22.57
N LEU A 118 24.23 -11.77 23.51
CA LEU A 118 23.32 -12.48 24.40
C LEU A 118 22.62 -11.52 25.38
N GLY A 119 21.41 -11.88 25.79
CA GLY A 119 20.62 -11.14 26.77
C GLY A 119 19.12 -11.33 26.57
N PRO A 120 18.27 -10.71 27.41
CA PRO A 120 16.82 -10.83 27.30
C PRO A 120 16.32 -10.22 25.98
N PRO A 121 15.07 -10.59 25.54
CA PRO A 121 14.48 -10.02 24.33
C PRO A 121 14.40 -8.49 24.44
N LEU A 122 14.76 -7.80 23.36
CA LEU A 122 14.63 -6.35 23.27
C LEU A 122 13.16 -5.96 23.07
N ARG A 123 12.76 -4.86 23.67
CA ARG A 123 11.43 -4.30 23.43
C ARG A 123 11.25 -4.04 21.94
N PRO A 124 10.07 -4.37 21.35
CA PRO A 124 9.74 -3.94 20.00
C PRO A 124 9.83 -2.42 19.85
N PRO A 125 10.08 -1.90 18.64
CA PRO A 125 9.93 -0.47 18.35
C PRO A 125 8.55 0.03 18.75
N ALA A 126 8.47 1.32 19.12
CA ALA A 126 7.21 1.93 19.58
C ALA A 126 6.14 1.96 18.47
N GLU A 127 6.58 1.96 17.22
CA GLU A 127 5.75 1.96 16.02
C GLU A 127 5.05 0.63 15.75
N GLU A 128 5.40 -0.46 16.48
CA GLU A 128 4.70 -1.75 16.33
C GLU A 128 3.29 -1.67 16.88
N VAL A 129 2.30 -1.74 15.98
CA VAL A 129 0.89 -1.53 16.29
C VAL A 129 0.33 -2.70 17.10
N ARG A 130 -0.45 -2.38 18.14
CA ARG A 130 -1.17 -3.34 18.99
C ARG A 130 -2.59 -2.88 19.17
N LEU A 131 -3.48 -3.29 18.27
CA LEU A 131 -4.90 -3.00 18.37
C LEU A 131 -5.56 -3.86 19.44
N ARG A 132 -6.52 -3.26 20.16
CA ARG A 132 -7.37 -3.93 21.16
C ARG A 132 -8.81 -4.02 20.65
N GLY A 133 -9.59 -4.95 21.17
CA GLY A 133 -11.01 -5.14 20.83
C GLY A 133 -11.24 -6.19 19.74
N THR A 134 -12.51 -6.40 19.38
CA THR A 134 -12.93 -7.38 18.37
C THR A 134 -12.52 -6.92 16.96
N ARG A 135 -11.93 -7.81 16.16
CA ARG A 135 -11.57 -7.53 14.76
C ARG A 135 -12.80 -7.10 13.95
N HIS A 136 -12.58 -6.15 13.04
CA HIS A 136 -13.61 -5.59 12.16
C HIS A 136 -14.82 -5.00 12.91
N SER A 137 -14.65 -4.56 14.18
CA SER A 137 -15.59 -3.66 14.85
C SER A 137 -15.34 -2.23 14.38
N LYS A 138 -16.42 -1.39 14.33
CA LYS A 138 -16.31 0.02 13.90
C LYS A 138 -15.19 0.78 14.62
N SER A 139 -15.07 0.61 15.95
CA SER A 139 -14.04 1.29 16.75
C SER A 139 -12.61 0.81 16.43
N ARG A 140 -12.45 -0.50 16.17
CA ARG A 140 -11.14 -1.07 15.84
C ARG A 140 -10.73 -0.72 14.41
N ASP A 141 -11.65 -0.76 13.45
CA ASP A 141 -11.41 -0.33 12.06
C ASP A 141 -10.99 1.16 12.02
N ALA A 142 -11.71 2.02 12.74
CA ALA A 142 -11.33 3.43 12.86
C ALA A 142 -9.98 3.63 13.56
N GLY A 143 -9.61 2.77 14.51
CA GLY A 143 -8.30 2.75 15.14
C GLY A 143 -7.18 2.31 14.20
N ALA A 144 -7.43 1.28 13.38
CA ALA A 144 -6.49 0.79 12.38
C ALA A 144 -6.23 1.85 11.30
N VAL A 145 -7.29 2.46 10.76
CA VAL A 145 -7.22 3.56 9.79
C VAL A 145 -6.42 4.73 10.37
N ARG A 146 -6.77 5.18 11.58
CA ARG A 146 -6.02 6.27 12.23
C ARG A 146 -4.55 5.96 12.40
N SER A 147 -4.18 4.79 12.91
CA SER A 147 -2.77 4.44 13.15
C SER A 147 -1.95 4.42 11.86
N HIS A 148 -2.58 4.11 10.72
CA HIS A 148 -1.93 4.10 9.41
C HIS A 148 -1.78 5.52 8.84
N TYR A 149 -2.82 6.36 8.92
CA TYR A 149 -2.84 7.69 8.30
C TYR A 149 -2.33 8.82 9.19
N ASP A 150 -2.14 8.60 10.50
CA ASP A 150 -1.60 9.60 11.45
C ASP A 150 -0.09 9.87 11.33
N VAL A 151 0.55 9.40 10.26
CA VAL A 151 1.93 9.79 9.92
C VAL A 151 2.01 11.28 9.56
N GLY A 152 0.88 11.85 9.13
CA GLY A 152 0.73 13.27 8.78
C GLY A 152 0.69 13.52 7.28
N ASN A 153 -0.14 14.51 6.88
CA ASN A 153 -0.37 14.84 5.47
C ASN A 153 0.91 15.27 4.74
N ASP A 154 1.84 15.94 5.42
CA ASP A 154 3.09 16.42 4.81
C ASP A 154 4.01 15.26 4.44
N PHE A 155 4.10 14.23 5.29
CA PHE A 155 4.82 13.02 4.95
C PHE A 155 4.21 12.34 3.70
N TYR A 156 2.89 12.21 3.66
CA TYR A 156 2.23 11.62 2.50
C TYR A 156 2.45 12.42 1.21
N ARG A 157 2.51 13.75 1.30
CA ARG A 157 2.81 14.60 0.14
C ARG A 157 4.20 14.32 -0.44
N LEU A 158 5.20 14.10 0.41
CA LEU A 158 6.56 13.74 -0.02
C LEU A 158 6.61 12.41 -0.77
N VAL A 159 5.77 11.44 -0.37
CA VAL A 159 5.75 10.10 -0.94
C VAL A 159 4.85 10.00 -2.17
N LEU A 160 3.62 10.50 -2.06
CA LEU A 160 2.57 10.33 -3.06
C LEU A 160 2.55 11.40 -4.15
N GLY A 161 3.28 12.49 -3.96
CA GLY A 161 3.23 13.65 -4.82
C GLY A 161 1.98 14.52 -4.59
N PRO A 162 1.76 15.54 -5.45
CA PRO A 162 0.70 16.54 -5.30
C PRO A 162 -0.71 15.95 -5.40
N THR A 163 -0.91 14.84 -6.11
CA THR A 163 -2.21 14.19 -6.21
C THR A 163 -2.70 13.63 -4.88
N LEU A 164 -1.79 13.30 -3.95
CA LEU A 164 -2.09 12.63 -2.68
C LEU A 164 -2.92 11.37 -2.89
N THR A 165 -2.57 10.56 -3.89
CA THR A 165 -3.32 9.37 -4.24
C THR A 165 -2.62 8.12 -3.73
N TYR A 166 -3.16 7.52 -2.67
CA TYR A 166 -2.59 6.35 -2.04
C TYR A 166 -3.28 5.06 -2.51
N SER A 167 -3.22 4.81 -3.81
CA SER A 167 -3.72 3.59 -4.46
C SER A 167 -3.00 3.38 -5.79
N CYS A 168 -3.17 2.19 -6.39
CA CYS A 168 -2.58 1.85 -7.66
C CYS A 168 -2.91 2.90 -8.74
N ALA A 169 -1.90 3.41 -9.43
CA ALA A 169 -2.04 4.26 -10.61
C ALA A 169 -2.31 3.42 -11.86
N TYR A 170 -2.78 4.04 -12.94
CA TYR A 170 -2.93 3.42 -14.25
C TYR A 170 -1.88 3.99 -15.20
N TRP A 171 -0.89 3.16 -15.55
CA TRP A 171 0.22 3.54 -16.41
C TRP A 171 -0.12 3.21 -17.85
N ASP A 172 -0.74 4.15 -18.55
CA ASP A 172 -1.06 4.01 -19.96
C ASP A 172 0.20 4.15 -20.83
N ASP A 173 0.11 3.77 -22.11
CA ASP A 173 1.20 3.89 -23.05
C ASP A 173 1.68 5.35 -23.15
N GLY A 174 3.00 5.55 -22.99
CA GLY A 174 3.60 6.89 -22.98
C GLY A 174 3.52 7.66 -21.67
N THR A 175 2.81 7.16 -20.65
CA THR A 175 2.77 7.80 -19.32
C THR A 175 4.13 7.69 -18.63
N THR A 176 4.73 8.80 -18.24
CA THR A 176 6.07 8.88 -17.65
C THR A 176 6.07 9.35 -16.21
N SER A 177 5.05 10.09 -15.76
CA SER A 177 4.96 10.59 -14.39
C SER A 177 3.92 9.84 -13.56
N LEU A 178 4.15 9.82 -12.24
CA LEU A 178 3.19 9.25 -11.27
C LEU A 178 1.87 10.02 -11.27
N ASP A 179 1.92 11.35 -11.39
CA ASP A 179 0.74 12.21 -11.33
C ASP A 179 -0.17 11.96 -12.55
N ASP A 180 0.40 11.90 -13.77
CA ASP A 180 -0.36 11.55 -14.97
C ASP A 180 -0.97 10.16 -14.88
N ALA A 181 -0.24 9.18 -14.32
CA ALA A 181 -0.73 7.83 -14.12
C ALA A 181 -1.89 7.78 -13.09
N GLN A 182 -1.88 8.64 -12.07
CA GLN A 182 -2.98 8.76 -11.12
C GLN A 182 -4.20 9.44 -11.74
N GLU A 183 -4.02 10.45 -12.56
CA GLU A 183 -5.12 11.08 -13.31
C GLU A 183 -5.73 10.10 -14.32
N ALA A 184 -4.89 9.36 -15.04
CA ALA A 184 -5.34 8.30 -15.97
C ALA A 184 -6.16 7.22 -15.24
N LYS A 185 -5.78 6.85 -14.03
CA LYS A 185 -6.55 5.92 -13.19
C LYS A 185 -7.94 6.46 -12.87
N TYR A 186 -8.05 7.72 -12.46
CA TYR A 186 -9.35 8.31 -12.18
C TYR A 186 -10.22 8.37 -13.42
N GLU A 187 -9.65 8.79 -14.55
CA GLU A 187 -10.36 8.84 -15.84
C GLU A 187 -10.83 7.43 -16.26
N HIS A 188 -9.97 6.41 -16.13
CA HIS A 188 -10.34 5.03 -16.44
C HIS A 188 -11.52 4.53 -15.59
N ILE A 189 -11.53 4.85 -14.29
CA ILE A 189 -12.64 4.55 -13.38
C ILE A 189 -13.91 5.29 -13.81
N CYS A 190 -13.84 6.60 -14.12
CA CYS A 190 -14.98 7.38 -14.57
C CYS A 190 -15.60 6.81 -15.85
N ARG A 191 -14.78 6.34 -16.79
CA ARG A 191 -15.24 5.69 -18.03
C ARG A 191 -15.94 4.36 -17.78
N LYS A 192 -15.39 3.51 -16.91
CA LYS A 192 -16.01 2.22 -16.49
C LYS A 192 -17.34 2.46 -15.79
N LEU A 193 -17.42 3.45 -14.92
CA LEU A 193 -18.64 3.89 -14.26
C LEU A 193 -19.61 4.60 -15.20
N ALA A 194 -19.16 5.01 -16.41
CA ALA A 194 -19.89 5.81 -17.40
C ALA A 194 -20.50 7.08 -16.81
N LEU A 195 -19.69 7.82 -16.04
CA LEU A 195 -20.12 9.05 -15.40
C LEU A 195 -20.55 10.11 -16.41
N ARG A 196 -21.61 10.83 -16.08
CA ARG A 196 -22.19 11.92 -16.89
C ARG A 196 -22.63 13.07 -15.97
N PRO A 197 -22.73 14.29 -16.51
CA PRO A 197 -23.19 15.44 -15.75
C PRO A 197 -24.54 15.19 -15.05
N GLY A 198 -24.64 15.60 -13.77
CA GLY A 198 -25.82 15.42 -12.94
C GLY A 198 -26.02 14.06 -12.30
N MET A 199 -25.16 13.07 -12.57
CA MET A 199 -25.16 11.81 -11.82
C MET A 199 -24.62 12.02 -10.40
N ARG A 200 -25.12 11.23 -9.44
CA ARG A 200 -24.60 11.18 -8.08
C ARG A 200 -23.58 10.05 -7.92
N LEU A 201 -22.36 10.39 -7.55
CA LEU A 201 -21.27 9.45 -7.25
C LEU A 201 -21.05 9.34 -5.75
N LEU A 202 -20.92 8.11 -5.22
CA LEU A 202 -20.35 7.83 -3.90
C LEU A 202 -18.93 7.30 -4.05
N ASP A 203 -17.97 7.86 -3.30
CA ASP A 203 -16.61 7.31 -3.18
C ASP A 203 -16.38 6.79 -1.76
N VAL A 204 -16.30 5.46 -1.61
CA VAL A 204 -16.15 4.79 -0.31
C VAL A 204 -14.68 4.64 0.03
N GLY A 205 -14.24 5.35 1.09
CA GLY A 205 -12.83 5.46 1.41
C GLY A 205 -12.12 6.48 0.51
N CYS A 206 -12.69 7.67 0.41
CA CYS A 206 -12.27 8.70 -0.56
C CYS A 206 -10.86 9.26 -0.35
N GLY A 207 -10.17 8.91 0.73
CA GLY A 207 -8.86 9.42 1.06
C GLY A 207 -8.85 10.96 1.10
N TRP A 208 -7.92 11.58 0.40
CA TRP A 208 -7.82 13.05 0.30
C TRP A 208 -8.65 13.64 -0.85
N GLY A 209 -9.69 12.91 -1.29
CA GLY A 209 -10.70 13.40 -2.22
C GLY A 209 -10.30 13.41 -3.70
N GLY A 210 -9.22 12.73 -4.10
CA GLY A 210 -8.74 12.76 -5.49
C GLY A 210 -9.77 12.29 -6.51
N MET A 211 -10.45 11.17 -6.26
CA MET A 211 -11.47 10.61 -7.16
C MET A 211 -12.68 11.53 -7.31
N VAL A 212 -13.24 12.02 -6.19
CA VAL A 212 -14.42 12.91 -6.24
C VAL A 212 -14.12 14.25 -6.89
N LEU A 213 -12.90 14.81 -6.66
CA LEU A 213 -12.43 16.03 -7.34
C LEU A 213 -12.34 15.84 -8.85
N HIS A 214 -11.71 14.74 -9.28
CA HIS A 214 -11.57 14.43 -10.72
C HIS A 214 -12.94 14.24 -11.37
N ALA A 215 -13.80 13.42 -10.76
CA ALA A 215 -15.13 13.12 -11.29
C ALA A 215 -16.02 14.38 -11.40
N ALA A 216 -16.06 15.21 -10.36
CA ALA A 216 -16.84 16.44 -10.39
C ALA A 216 -16.32 17.44 -11.43
N ARG A 217 -14.99 17.60 -11.53
CA ARG A 217 -14.36 18.56 -12.47
C ARG A 217 -14.54 18.16 -13.93
N HIS A 218 -14.28 16.89 -14.25
CA HIS A 218 -14.18 16.42 -15.63
C HIS A 218 -15.47 15.79 -16.16
N HIS A 219 -16.31 15.25 -15.28
CA HIS A 219 -17.56 14.58 -15.65
C HIS A 219 -18.82 15.30 -15.15
N GLY A 220 -18.69 16.38 -14.37
CA GLY A 220 -19.82 17.21 -13.93
C GLY A 220 -20.80 16.49 -13.02
N VAL A 221 -20.34 15.51 -12.25
CA VAL A 221 -21.15 14.77 -11.30
C VAL A 221 -21.26 15.50 -9.96
N ASP A 222 -22.30 15.19 -9.19
CA ASP A 222 -22.39 15.54 -7.79
C ASP A 222 -21.83 14.37 -6.97
N ALA A 223 -20.81 14.60 -6.16
CA ALA A 223 -20.07 13.52 -5.52
C ALA A 223 -20.11 13.60 -3.97
N VAL A 224 -20.25 12.47 -3.34
CA VAL A 224 -20.10 12.29 -1.89
C VAL A 224 -18.90 11.38 -1.65
N GLY A 225 -17.89 11.88 -0.93
CA GLY A 225 -16.77 11.08 -0.46
C GLY A 225 -16.90 10.78 1.02
N ILE A 226 -16.72 9.53 1.43
CA ILE A 226 -16.72 9.15 2.83
C ILE A 226 -15.38 8.62 3.28
N THR A 227 -14.93 8.98 4.48
CA THR A 227 -13.69 8.51 5.11
C THR A 227 -13.85 8.37 6.62
N LEU A 228 -13.03 7.54 7.26
CA LEU A 228 -12.94 7.40 8.72
C LEU A 228 -11.79 8.21 9.34
N SER A 229 -10.97 8.87 8.52
CA SER A 229 -9.82 9.67 8.97
C SER A 229 -10.16 11.15 9.01
N PRO A 230 -10.16 11.80 10.21
CA PRO A 230 -10.35 13.25 10.32
C PRO A 230 -9.31 14.04 9.50
N ALA A 231 -8.05 13.60 9.51
CA ALA A 231 -6.98 14.26 8.78
C ALA A 231 -7.19 14.24 7.25
N GLN A 232 -7.73 13.13 6.71
CA GLN A 232 -8.12 13.04 5.30
C GLN A 232 -9.33 13.92 5.00
N HIS A 233 -10.37 13.85 5.85
CA HIS A 233 -11.59 14.66 5.72
C HIS A 233 -11.23 16.15 5.63
N ASP A 234 -10.48 16.67 6.59
CA ASP A 234 -10.18 18.10 6.69
C ASP A 234 -9.34 18.60 5.49
N LEU A 235 -8.36 17.80 5.04
CA LEU A 235 -7.58 18.16 3.87
C LEU A 235 -8.37 18.01 2.57
N ALA A 236 -9.20 16.99 2.43
CA ALA A 236 -10.07 16.82 1.27
C ALA A 236 -11.05 17.99 1.14
N ALA A 237 -11.70 18.41 2.23
CA ALA A 237 -12.60 19.56 2.25
C ALA A 237 -11.89 20.86 1.82
N LYS A 238 -10.66 21.10 2.30
CA LYS A 238 -9.83 22.25 1.88
C LYS A 238 -9.51 22.21 0.38
N ARG A 239 -9.14 21.03 -0.13
CA ARG A 239 -8.86 20.85 -1.58
C ARG A 239 -10.08 21.09 -2.45
N ILE A 240 -11.27 20.65 -2.02
CA ILE A 240 -12.54 20.86 -2.71
C ILE A 240 -12.88 22.35 -2.74
N ALA A 241 -12.77 23.06 -1.61
CA ALA A 241 -12.99 24.48 -1.51
C ALA A 241 -12.03 25.28 -2.44
N ALA A 242 -10.73 24.94 -2.38
CA ALA A 242 -9.71 25.54 -3.24
C ALA A 242 -9.96 25.29 -4.75
N ALA A 243 -10.61 24.18 -5.10
CA ALA A 243 -10.98 23.85 -6.46
C ALA A 243 -12.28 24.53 -6.93
N GLY A 244 -13.00 25.24 -6.03
CA GLY A 244 -14.31 25.85 -6.33
C GLY A 244 -15.43 24.84 -6.60
N LEU A 245 -15.34 23.66 -5.98
CA LEU A 245 -16.28 22.55 -6.21
C LEU A 245 -17.17 22.25 -4.98
N GLY A 246 -17.23 23.17 -4.02
CA GLY A 246 -18.01 22.99 -2.79
C GLY A 246 -19.51 22.77 -3.00
N ASP A 247 -20.07 23.30 -4.10
CA ASP A 247 -21.48 23.10 -4.42
C ASP A 247 -21.81 21.72 -5.02
N ARG A 248 -20.77 20.96 -5.43
CA ARG A 248 -20.91 19.65 -6.09
C ARG A 248 -20.31 18.49 -5.31
N VAL A 249 -19.36 18.76 -4.43
CA VAL A 249 -18.62 17.71 -3.73
C VAL A 249 -18.75 17.89 -2.23
N GLU A 250 -19.27 16.87 -1.56
CA GLU A 250 -19.37 16.78 -0.11
C GLU A 250 -18.41 15.70 0.42
N ILE A 251 -17.63 16.02 1.45
CA ILE A 251 -16.84 15.02 2.18
C ILE A 251 -17.46 14.81 3.55
N ARG A 252 -17.61 13.54 3.93
CA ARG A 252 -18.19 13.16 5.22
C ARG A 252 -17.23 12.29 6.02
N LEU A 253 -17.14 12.57 7.32
CA LEU A 253 -16.51 11.67 8.28
C LEU A 253 -17.53 10.59 8.66
N GLN A 254 -17.65 9.53 7.86
CA GLN A 254 -18.74 8.56 7.91
C GLN A 254 -18.27 7.16 7.58
N ASP A 255 -18.83 6.18 8.28
CA ASP A 255 -18.69 4.76 7.98
C ASP A 255 -19.70 4.36 6.88
N TYR A 256 -19.27 3.50 5.93
CA TYR A 256 -20.16 3.02 4.87
C TYR A 256 -21.39 2.26 5.41
N ARG A 257 -21.31 1.72 6.61
CA ARG A 257 -22.42 1.04 7.31
C ARG A 257 -23.53 2.01 7.74
N ASP A 258 -23.29 3.31 7.67
CA ASP A 258 -24.20 4.38 8.12
C ASP A 258 -24.74 5.23 6.95
N LEU A 259 -24.79 4.69 5.72
CA LEU A 259 -25.25 5.41 4.51
C LEU A 259 -26.74 5.78 4.52
N GLY A 260 -27.55 5.22 5.42
CA GLY A 260 -28.92 5.70 5.69
C GLY A 260 -29.94 5.56 4.56
N GLY A 261 -29.70 4.69 3.56
CA GLY A 261 -30.63 4.47 2.44
C GLY A 261 -30.51 5.49 1.30
N GLU A 262 -29.49 6.34 1.29
CA GLU A 262 -29.21 7.22 0.16
C GLU A 262 -28.96 6.40 -1.12
N GLN A 263 -29.32 6.99 -2.29
CA GLN A 263 -29.21 6.35 -3.59
C GLN A 263 -28.25 7.11 -4.49
N PHE A 264 -27.37 6.37 -5.18
CA PHE A 264 -26.34 6.86 -6.07
C PHE A 264 -26.45 6.20 -7.45
N ASP A 265 -26.02 6.91 -8.48
CA ASP A 265 -25.97 6.38 -9.85
C ASP A 265 -24.68 5.54 -10.06
N ALA A 266 -23.63 5.89 -9.32
CA ALA A 266 -22.35 5.17 -9.35
C ALA A 266 -21.67 5.14 -7.99
N ILE A 267 -20.90 4.10 -7.75
CA ILE A 267 -20.06 3.94 -6.54
C ILE A 267 -18.66 3.56 -6.96
N SER A 268 -17.65 4.29 -6.45
CA SER A 268 -16.25 3.86 -6.44
C SER A 268 -15.85 3.42 -5.04
N SER A 269 -15.04 2.35 -4.94
CA SER A 269 -14.44 1.89 -3.70
C SER A 269 -13.01 1.43 -4.01
N ILE A 270 -12.04 2.23 -3.60
CA ILE A 270 -10.65 2.10 -4.03
C ILE A 270 -9.75 1.89 -2.82
N GLY A 271 -9.14 0.70 -2.67
CA GLY A 271 -8.26 0.35 -1.54
C GLY A 271 -8.98 0.28 -0.19
N MET A 272 -10.28 -0.02 -0.21
CA MET A 272 -11.12 -0.09 0.99
C MET A 272 -11.46 -1.54 1.35
N PHE A 273 -11.59 -2.40 0.35
CA PHE A 273 -12.05 -3.78 0.45
C PHE A 273 -11.16 -4.62 1.40
N GLU A 274 -9.86 -4.35 1.43
CA GLU A 274 -8.86 -5.02 2.25
C GLU A 274 -9.08 -4.83 3.76
N HIS A 275 -9.83 -3.81 4.13
CA HIS A 275 -10.16 -3.49 5.52
C HIS A 275 -11.47 -4.11 6.00
N VAL A 276 -12.26 -4.71 5.10
CA VAL A 276 -13.60 -5.21 5.42
C VAL A 276 -13.55 -6.53 6.20
N GLY A 277 -12.61 -7.43 5.84
CA GLY A 277 -12.51 -8.78 6.40
C GLY A 277 -13.53 -9.77 5.85
N GLU A 278 -13.13 -11.06 5.73
CA GLU A 278 -13.93 -12.13 5.11
C GLU A 278 -15.37 -12.22 5.64
N GLY A 279 -15.53 -12.16 6.96
CA GLY A 279 -16.84 -12.32 7.60
C GLY A 279 -17.84 -11.20 7.32
N ARG A 280 -17.38 -10.07 6.77
CA ARG A 280 -18.21 -8.89 6.49
C ARG A 280 -18.33 -8.54 5.01
N LEU A 281 -17.69 -9.30 4.12
CA LEU A 281 -17.71 -9.02 2.68
C LEU A 281 -19.13 -8.97 2.11
N ARG A 282 -20.00 -9.88 2.54
CA ARG A 282 -21.40 -9.92 2.09
C ARG A 282 -22.17 -8.70 2.62
N GLU A 283 -21.98 -8.31 3.88
CA GLU A 283 -22.58 -7.11 4.47
C GLU A 283 -22.18 -5.87 3.67
N TYR A 284 -20.87 -5.69 3.43
CA TYR A 284 -20.32 -4.61 2.61
C TYR A 284 -20.95 -4.57 1.22
N ALA A 285 -20.93 -5.68 0.49
CA ALA A 285 -21.49 -5.77 -0.85
C ALA A 285 -23.00 -5.48 -0.86
N SER A 286 -23.76 -5.96 0.15
CA SER A 286 -25.19 -5.73 0.28
C SER A 286 -25.53 -4.24 0.51
N ILE A 287 -24.73 -3.56 1.33
CA ILE A 287 -24.89 -2.12 1.59
C ILE A 287 -24.67 -1.32 0.32
N LEU A 288 -23.58 -1.62 -0.43
CA LEU A 288 -23.29 -0.92 -1.67
C LEU A 288 -24.33 -1.23 -2.77
N PHE A 289 -24.82 -2.47 -2.82
CA PHE A 289 -25.90 -2.84 -3.73
C PHE A 289 -27.19 -2.06 -3.41
N GLY A 290 -27.54 -1.97 -2.13
CA GLY A 290 -28.70 -1.20 -1.66
C GLY A 290 -28.58 0.30 -1.95
N ALA A 291 -27.36 0.86 -1.91
CA ALA A 291 -27.11 2.27 -2.18
C ALA A 291 -27.08 2.64 -3.67
N LEU A 292 -27.06 1.68 -4.59
CA LEU A 292 -27.11 1.94 -6.02
C LEU A 292 -28.55 2.00 -6.53
N ARG A 293 -28.83 2.92 -7.46
CA ARG A 293 -30.03 2.90 -8.27
C ARG A 293 -30.04 1.73 -9.26
N PRO A 294 -31.20 1.32 -9.79
CA PRO A 294 -31.24 0.39 -10.94
C PRO A 294 -30.36 0.91 -12.09
N GLU A 295 -29.62 0.03 -12.75
CA GLU A 295 -28.60 0.28 -13.78
C GLU A 295 -27.35 1.04 -13.24
N GLY A 296 -27.30 1.30 -11.94
CA GLY A 296 -26.13 1.90 -11.27
C GLY A 296 -24.93 0.96 -11.26
N ARG A 297 -23.73 1.52 -11.21
CA ARG A 297 -22.47 0.80 -11.33
C ARG A 297 -21.61 0.94 -10.09
N LEU A 298 -21.03 -0.19 -9.64
CA LEU A 298 -19.98 -0.25 -8.63
C LEU A 298 -18.65 -0.58 -9.30
N LEU A 299 -17.61 0.20 -9.05
CA LEU A 299 -16.24 -0.20 -9.33
C LEU A 299 -15.51 -0.44 -8.01
N ASN A 300 -15.17 -1.70 -7.75
CA ASN A 300 -14.34 -2.11 -6.63
C ASN A 300 -12.90 -2.30 -7.10
N HIS A 301 -11.97 -1.47 -6.61
CA HIS A 301 -10.55 -1.53 -6.92
C HIS A 301 -9.81 -1.97 -5.66
N GLY A 302 -9.37 -3.22 -5.60
CA GLY A 302 -8.81 -3.79 -4.38
C GLY A 302 -7.65 -4.75 -4.61
N ILE A 303 -6.75 -4.80 -3.61
CA ILE A 303 -5.65 -5.75 -3.58
C ILE A 303 -6.21 -7.14 -3.30
N SER A 304 -5.70 -8.12 -4.03
CA SER A 304 -6.07 -9.51 -3.90
C SER A 304 -4.85 -10.41 -3.81
N ARG A 305 -5.05 -11.66 -3.46
CA ARG A 305 -4.02 -12.70 -3.47
C ARG A 305 -4.33 -13.72 -4.55
N PRO A 306 -3.32 -14.41 -5.10
CA PRO A 306 -3.54 -15.57 -5.95
C PRO A 306 -4.31 -16.68 -5.22
N ALA A 307 -5.06 -17.47 -5.96
CA ALA A 307 -5.77 -18.63 -5.42
C ALA A 307 -4.79 -19.64 -4.80
N GLY A 308 -5.21 -20.26 -3.69
CA GLY A 308 -4.42 -21.29 -3.01
C GLY A 308 -3.24 -20.74 -2.16
N ARG A 309 -2.94 -19.45 -2.20
CA ARG A 309 -1.90 -18.88 -1.32
C ARG A 309 -2.39 -18.68 0.11
N ALA A 310 -1.45 -18.86 1.06
CA ALA A 310 -1.71 -18.60 2.47
C ALA A 310 -2.14 -17.15 2.73
N ARG A 311 -2.97 -16.95 3.74
CA ARG A 311 -3.32 -15.60 4.24
C ARG A 311 -2.10 -14.95 4.88
N LEU A 312 -2.07 -13.61 4.92
CA LEU A 312 -1.03 -12.86 5.62
C LEU A 312 -0.92 -13.34 7.07
N SER A 313 0.31 -13.63 7.49
CA SER A 313 0.58 -14.04 8.87
C SER A 313 0.39 -12.85 9.82
N ARG A 314 -0.25 -13.08 10.97
CA ARG A 314 -0.35 -12.08 12.06
C ARG A 314 1.00 -11.67 12.65
N ARG A 315 2.08 -12.35 12.27
CA ARG A 315 3.46 -12.03 12.61
C ARG A 315 4.24 -11.44 11.46
N SER A 316 3.56 -11.09 10.34
CA SER A 316 4.21 -10.41 9.24
C SER A 316 4.56 -8.96 9.60
N PHE A 317 5.54 -8.41 8.91
CA PHE A 317 5.89 -7.01 9.03
C PHE A 317 4.71 -6.10 8.68
N ILE A 318 3.95 -6.45 7.63
CA ILE A 318 2.78 -5.66 7.17
C ILE A 318 1.70 -5.60 8.25
N ASP A 319 1.35 -6.73 8.88
CA ASP A 319 0.33 -6.76 9.95
C ASP A 319 0.76 -5.98 11.18
N ARG A 320 2.07 -5.97 11.50
CA ARG A 320 2.58 -5.33 12.72
C ARG A 320 2.86 -3.84 12.59
N TYR A 321 3.14 -3.34 11.40
CA TYR A 321 3.63 -1.97 11.22
C TYR A 321 2.80 -1.13 10.25
N VAL A 322 1.99 -1.75 9.37
CA VAL A 322 1.36 -1.03 8.26
C VAL A 322 -0.15 -1.21 8.26
N PHE A 323 -0.64 -2.42 8.04
CA PHE A 323 -2.06 -2.74 7.93
C PHE A 323 -2.47 -3.81 8.94
N PRO A 324 -2.61 -3.43 10.21
CA PRO A 324 -3.13 -4.36 11.21
C PRO A 324 -4.56 -4.77 10.83
N ASP A 325 -4.82 -6.08 10.90
CA ASP A 325 -6.08 -6.71 10.52
C ASP A 325 -6.42 -6.70 9.01
N GLY A 326 -5.53 -6.25 8.13
CA GLY A 326 -5.73 -6.32 6.69
C GLY A 326 -5.90 -7.77 6.20
N GLU A 327 -6.89 -8.00 5.37
CA GLU A 327 -7.16 -9.32 4.77
C GLU A 327 -7.18 -9.23 3.25
N LEU A 328 -6.35 -10.05 2.59
CA LEU A 328 -6.36 -10.16 1.14
C LEU A 328 -7.20 -11.35 0.70
N HIS A 329 -8.12 -11.10 -0.20
CA HIS A 329 -9.02 -12.10 -0.76
C HIS A 329 -8.63 -12.46 -2.19
N GLU A 330 -9.01 -13.64 -2.65
CA GLU A 330 -8.90 -14.03 -4.05
C GLU A 330 -9.92 -13.24 -4.88
N VAL A 331 -9.55 -12.78 -6.07
CA VAL A 331 -10.48 -12.02 -6.93
C VAL A 331 -11.76 -12.79 -7.21
N GLY A 332 -11.67 -14.13 -7.37
CA GLY A 332 -12.85 -14.99 -7.53
C GLY A 332 -13.82 -14.88 -6.34
N ARG A 333 -13.33 -14.75 -5.11
CA ARG A 333 -14.18 -14.55 -3.93
C ARG A 333 -14.89 -13.20 -3.96
N VAL A 334 -14.18 -12.14 -4.37
CA VAL A 334 -14.79 -10.82 -4.57
C VAL A 334 -15.94 -10.88 -5.56
N ILE A 335 -15.70 -11.48 -6.73
CA ILE A 335 -16.71 -11.67 -7.78
C ILE A 335 -17.90 -12.45 -7.25
N SER A 336 -17.66 -13.60 -6.57
CA SER A 336 -18.72 -14.43 -6.02
C SER A 336 -19.59 -13.66 -5.02
N VAL A 337 -18.99 -12.90 -4.10
CA VAL A 337 -19.73 -12.11 -3.11
C VAL A 337 -20.59 -11.03 -3.77
N LEU A 338 -20.07 -10.36 -4.79
CA LEU A 338 -20.87 -9.36 -5.53
C LEU A 338 -22.07 -10.03 -6.23
N GLN A 339 -21.88 -11.19 -6.86
CA GLN A 339 -22.96 -11.94 -7.49
C GLN A 339 -23.98 -12.48 -6.49
N GLU A 340 -23.53 -12.97 -5.33
CA GLU A 340 -24.40 -13.47 -4.24
C GLU A 340 -25.40 -12.40 -3.74
N VAL A 341 -25.05 -11.11 -3.82
CA VAL A 341 -25.92 -10.01 -3.40
C VAL A 341 -26.73 -9.38 -4.54
N GLY A 342 -26.53 -9.85 -5.77
CA GLY A 342 -27.34 -9.46 -6.93
C GLY A 342 -26.65 -8.59 -7.97
N PHE A 343 -25.35 -8.28 -7.84
CA PHE A 343 -24.62 -7.61 -8.90
C PHE A 343 -24.42 -8.51 -10.12
N GLU A 344 -24.58 -7.97 -11.32
CA GLU A 344 -24.03 -8.55 -12.53
C GLU A 344 -22.58 -8.05 -12.68
N VAL A 345 -21.59 -8.94 -12.56
CA VAL A 345 -20.20 -8.58 -12.79
C VAL A 345 -19.91 -8.52 -14.29
N ARG A 346 -19.50 -7.34 -14.79
CA ARG A 346 -19.30 -7.06 -16.21
C ARG A 346 -17.85 -7.03 -16.62
N ASP A 347 -16.94 -6.78 -15.67
CA ASP A 347 -15.50 -6.70 -15.93
C ASP A 347 -14.69 -7.06 -14.69
N ALA A 348 -13.52 -7.66 -14.91
CA ALA A 348 -12.48 -7.84 -13.93
C ALA A 348 -11.12 -7.63 -14.63
N GLU A 349 -10.45 -6.53 -14.30
CA GLU A 349 -9.17 -6.13 -14.89
C GLU A 349 -8.05 -6.22 -13.85
N SER A 350 -6.94 -6.88 -14.20
CA SER A 350 -5.75 -6.95 -13.35
C SER A 350 -4.83 -5.78 -13.64
N LEU A 351 -4.39 -5.11 -12.59
CA LEU A 351 -3.46 -3.97 -12.66
C LEU A 351 -2.16 -4.25 -11.88
N ARG A 352 -1.73 -5.49 -11.85
CA ARG A 352 -0.61 -5.96 -11.04
C ARG A 352 0.69 -5.18 -11.34
N GLU A 353 1.06 -5.09 -12.61
CA GLU A 353 2.26 -4.40 -13.06
C GLU A 353 2.17 -2.88 -12.83
N HIS A 354 0.97 -2.32 -12.95
CA HIS A 354 0.71 -0.90 -12.65
C HIS A 354 1.01 -0.59 -11.19
N TYR A 355 0.63 -1.50 -10.25
CA TYR A 355 0.89 -1.24 -8.84
C TYR A 355 2.36 -1.43 -8.48
N ALA A 356 3.04 -2.41 -9.08
CA ALA A 356 4.49 -2.56 -8.93
C ALA A 356 5.21 -1.26 -9.32
N ARG A 357 4.87 -0.69 -10.48
CA ARG A 357 5.44 0.58 -10.97
C ARG A 357 5.08 1.76 -10.07
N THR A 358 3.84 1.83 -9.57
CA THR A 358 3.38 2.86 -8.64
C THR A 358 4.17 2.84 -7.34
N LEU A 359 4.37 1.66 -6.75
CA LEU A 359 5.12 1.48 -5.52
C LEU A 359 6.60 1.86 -5.69
N ARG A 360 7.22 1.52 -6.83
CA ARG A 360 8.58 1.96 -7.15
C ARG A 360 8.69 3.48 -7.24
N ALA A 361 7.71 4.15 -7.84
CA ALA A 361 7.67 5.61 -7.89
C ALA A 361 7.55 6.21 -6.47
N TRP A 362 6.73 5.65 -5.60
CA TRP A 362 6.64 6.10 -4.21
C TRP A 362 7.94 5.88 -3.42
N VAL A 363 8.64 4.76 -3.63
CA VAL A 363 9.95 4.53 -3.00
C VAL A 363 10.95 5.56 -3.49
N ALA A 364 11.01 5.82 -4.80
CA ALA A 364 11.89 6.83 -5.38
C ALA A 364 11.63 8.23 -4.82
N ASN A 365 10.34 8.62 -4.69
CA ASN A 365 9.94 9.88 -4.07
C ASN A 365 10.40 9.96 -2.61
N LEU A 366 10.18 8.90 -1.82
CA LEU A 366 10.60 8.85 -0.42
C LEU A 366 12.12 8.97 -0.28
N GLU A 367 12.88 8.24 -1.12
CA GLU A 367 14.35 8.27 -1.10
C GLU A 367 14.90 9.62 -1.54
N ALA A 368 14.30 10.26 -2.55
CA ALA A 368 14.66 11.61 -2.99
C ALA A 368 14.40 12.68 -1.91
N ASN A 369 13.42 12.46 -1.04
CA ASN A 369 13.02 13.38 0.04
C ASN A 369 13.34 12.82 1.43
N TRP A 370 14.36 11.93 1.56
CA TRP A 370 14.61 11.16 2.77
C TRP A 370 14.79 12.00 4.02
N ASP A 371 15.63 13.03 3.97
CA ASP A 371 15.91 13.87 5.15
C ASP A 371 14.67 14.63 5.61
N GLN A 372 13.87 15.13 4.67
CA GLN A 372 12.60 15.80 4.97
C GLN A 372 11.57 14.82 5.53
N ALA A 373 11.50 13.60 5.01
CA ALA A 373 10.63 12.54 5.51
C ALA A 373 11.01 12.15 6.95
N VAL A 374 12.30 12.04 7.23
CA VAL A 374 12.83 11.79 8.59
C VAL A 374 12.52 12.95 9.54
N ALA A 375 12.68 14.19 9.09
CA ALA A 375 12.34 15.35 9.89
C ALA A 375 10.85 15.42 10.23
N THR A 376 9.98 15.01 9.29
CA THR A 376 8.52 15.10 9.42
C THR A 376 7.94 13.94 10.25
N ALA A 377 8.36 12.70 9.99
CA ALA A 377 7.73 11.49 10.56
C ALA A 377 8.65 10.71 11.53
N GLY A 378 9.92 11.06 11.60
CA GLY A 378 10.94 10.31 12.31
C GLY A 378 11.55 9.15 11.53
N ALA A 379 12.82 8.86 11.77
CA ALA A 379 13.56 7.81 11.07
C ALA A 379 12.90 6.40 11.13
N PRO A 380 12.33 5.95 12.27
CA PRO A 380 11.66 4.66 12.32
C PRO A 380 10.50 4.55 11.32
N ARG A 381 9.66 5.59 11.20
CA ARG A 381 8.52 5.61 10.27
C ARG A 381 8.98 5.68 8.83
N ALA A 382 9.95 6.52 8.50
CA ALA A 382 10.54 6.59 7.15
C ALA A 382 11.08 5.20 6.72
N ARG A 383 11.77 4.48 7.64
CA ARG A 383 12.25 3.11 7.42
C ARG A 383 11.11 2.12 7.20
N ILE A 384 10.03 2.19 7.99
CA ILE A 384 8.85 1.34 7.82
C ILE A 384 8.29 1.52 6.41
N TRP A 385 8.07 2.75 5.98
CA TRP A 385 7.49 3.06 4.68
C TRP A 385 8.39 2.63 3.51
N ARG A 386 9.71 2.87 3.60
CA ARG A 386 10.67 2.41 2.59
C ARG A 386 10.61 0.89 2.43
N LEU A 387 10.73 0.15 3.52
CA LEU A 387 10.73 -1.32 3.50
C LEU A 387 9.38 -1.88 3.03
N TYR A 388 8.28 -1.31 3.51
CA TYR A 388 6.93 -1.72 3.15
C TYR A 388 6.68 -1.56 1.64
N MET A 389 6.87 -0.36 1.10
CA MET A 389 6.58 -0.08 -0.31
C MET A 389 7.51 -0.87 -1.24
N ALA A 390 8.80 -0.96 -0.92
CA ALA A 390 9.74 -1.76 -1.70
C ALA A 390 9.39 -3.26 -1.67
N GLY A 391 9.06 -3.80 -0.49
CA GLY A 391 8.64 -5.20 -0.37
C GLY A 391 7.33 -5.49 -1.08
N CYS A 392 6.37 -4.56 -1.06
CA CYS A 392 5.14 -4.69 -1.84
C CYS A 392 5.39 -4.61 -3.35
N ALA A 393 6.27 -3.72 -3.83
CA ALA A 393 6.63 -3.64 -5.24
C ALA A 393 7.13 -4.99 -5.74
N VAL A 394 8.09 -5.60 -5.04
CA VAL A 394 8.62 -6.94 -5.35
C VAL A 394 7.52 -8.01 -5.33
N ASN A 395 6.62 -7.98 -4.33
CA ASN A 395 5.52 -8.95 -4.26
C ASN A 395 4.56 -8.84 -5.46
N PHE A 396 4.28 -7.62 -5.95
CA PHE A 396 3.48 -7.42 -7.17
C PHE A 396 4.25 -7.86 -8.42
N GLU A 397 5.54 -7.54 -8.55
CA GLU A 397 6.38 -7.98 -9.68
C GLU A 397 6.44 -9.50 -9.80
N GLU A 398 6.54 -10.21 -8.68
CA GLU A 398 6.60 -11.67 -8.62
C GLU A 398 5.22 -12.34 -8.66
N GLY A 399 4.11 -11.59 -8.74
CA GLY A 399 2.77 -12.15 -8.74
C GLY A 399 2.37 -12.81 -7.40
N ARG A 400 3.04 -12.46 -6.30
CA ARG A 400 2.67 -12.91 -4.95
C ARG A 400 1.46 -12.17 -4.41
N THR A 401 1.25 -10.96 -4.91
CA THR A 401 0.10 -10.10 -4.62
C THR A 401 -0.45 -9.59 -5.94
N MET A 402 -1.76 -9.47 -6.02
CA MET A 402 -2.50 -9.01 -7.19
C MET A 402 -3.32 -7.78 -6.83
N ILE A 403 -3.82 -7.08 -7.84
CA ILE A 403 -4.81 -6.02 -7.66
C ILE A 403 -5.76 -6.02 -8.85
N HIS A 404 -7.04 -5.80 -8.58
CA HIS A 404 -8.08 -5.86 -9.62
C HIS A 404 -9.05 -4.69 -9.50
N GLN A 405 -9.53 -4.25 -10.65
CA GLN A 405 -10.76 -3.48 -10.77
C GLN A 405 -11.90 -4.44 -11.15
N VAL A 406 -12.93 -4.53 -10.33
CA VAL A 406 -14.12 -5.34 -10.59
C VAL A 406 -15.32 -4.40 -10.78
N LEU A 407 -15.95 -4.46 -11.96
CA LEU A 407 -17.12 -3.68 -12.31
C LEU A 407 -18.39 -4.53 -12.10
N GLY A 408 -19.20 -4.15 -11.13
CA GLY A 408 -20.52 -4.70 -10.86
C GLY A 408 -21.64 -3.74 -11.27
N VAL A 409 -22.76 -4.27 -11.75
CA VAL A 409 -23.93 -3.50 -12.15
C VAL A 409 -25.15 -3.99 -11.38
N ARG A 410 -25.93 -3.07 -10.81
CA ARG A 410 -27.27 -3.36 -10.33
C ARG A 410 -28.22 -3.34 -11.53
N GLN A 411 -28.70 -4.51 -11.97
CA GLN A 411 -29.61 -4.60 -13.11
C GLN A 411 -30.87 -3.79 -12.89
N GLY A 412 -31.35 -3.17 -13.97
CA GLY A 412 -32.62 -2.52 -14.06
C GLY A 412 -33.76 -3.47 -14.46
N GLN A 413 -34.86 -2.92 -14.94
CA GLN A 413 -35.99 -3.70 -15.39
C GLN A 413 -35.61 -4.62 -16.55
N ARG A 414 -36.13 -5.86 -16.57
CA ARG A 414 -35.87 -6.90 -17.58
C ARG A 414 -34.38 -7.20 -17.80
N GLY A 415 -33.54 -7.00 -16.76
CA GLY A 415 -32.11 -7.29 -16.85
C GLY A 415 -31.28 -6.22 -17.57
N ALA A 416 -31.80 -5.01 -17.75
CA ALA A 416 -31.03 -3.92 -18.35
C ALA A 416 -29.82 -3.58 -17.49
N SER A 417 -28.64 -3.50 -18.10
CA SER A 417 -27.38 -3.15 -17.39
C SER A 417 -26.85 -1.78 -17.77
N GLY A 418 -27.34 -1.17 -18.84
CA GLY A 418 -26.82 0.09 -19.38
C GLY A 418 -25.33 0.03 -19.81
N VAL A 419 -24.72 -1.16 -19.83
CA VAL A 419 -23.30 -1.34 -20.20
C VAL A 419 -23.17 -1.68 -21.67
N ALA A 420 -22.29 -0.98 -22.38
CA ALA A 420 -22.00 -1.26 -23.79
C ALA A 420 -21.48 -2.71 -23.96
N PRO A 421 -21.80 -3.38 -25.10
CA PRO A 421 -21.36 -4.74 -25.37
C PRO A 421 -19.83 -4.89 -25.47
N THR A 422 -19.11 -3.81 -25.74
CA THR A 422 -17.66 -3.80 -25.89
C THR A 422 -17.00 -2.86 -24.91
N ARG A 423 -15.72 -3.14 -24.60
CA ARG A 423 -14.89 -2.29 -23.72
C ARG A 423 -14.28 -1.07 -24.42
N ARG A 424 -14.57 -0.84 -25.71
CA ARG A 424 -13.95 0.22 -26.53
C ARG A 424 -14.01 1.60 -25.83
N ALA A 425 -15.17 1.95 -25.25
CA ALA A 425 -15.38 3.23 -24.59
C ALA A 425 -14.52 3.45 -23.34
N TRP A 426 -13.97 2.39 -22.75
CA TRP A 426 -13.12 2.50 -21.57
C TRP A 426 -11.68 2.86 -21.89
N TYR A 427 -11.21 2.51 -23.12
CA TYR A 427 -9.84 2.69 -23.56
C TYR A 427 -9.68 3.78 -24.64
N SER A 428 -10.76 4.19 -25.30
CA SER A 428 -10.70 5.28 -26.29
C SER A 428 -10.64 6.63 -25.61
N ALA A 429 -9.75 7.51 -26.06
CA ALA A 429 -9.83 8.92 -25.69
C ALA A 429 -11.24 9.46 -26.03
N PRO A 430 -11.84 10.35 -25.22
CA PRO A 430 -13.06 11.03 -25.64
C PRO A 430 -12.79 11.71 -26.98
N PRO A 431 -13.78 11.75 -27.93
CA PRO A 431 -13.61 12.46 -29.17
C PRO A 431 -13.24 13.90 -28.84
N GLY A 432 -11.99 14.28 -29.18
CA GLY A 432 -11.42 15.55 -28.78
C GLY A 432 -12.24 16.71 -29.28
N LYS A 433 -12.56 17.63 -28.42
CA LYS A 433 -12.60 19.04 -28.78
C LYS A 433 -11.12 19.42 -28.94
N ASP A 434 -10.73 19.59 -30.22
CA ASP A 434 -9.46 20.14 -30.65
C ASP A 434 -8.17 19.52 -30.06
N GLY A 435 -7.47 18.74 -30.91
CA GLY A 435 -6.23 18.02 -30.67
C GLY A 435 -5.06 18.83 -30.08
N ARG A 436 -5.16 19.19 -28.82
CA ARG A 436 -4.04 19.61 -27.99
C ARG A 436 -4.32 19.14 -26.56
N SER A 437 -3.63 18.07 -26.13
CA SER A 437 -3.47 17.74 -24.72
C SER A 437 -2.63 18.84 -24.07
N SER A 438 -3.29 19.84 -23.49
CA SER A 438 -2.67 20.75 -22.53
C SER A 438 -3.17 20.37 -21.14
N VAL A 439 -2.62 19.32 -20.57
CA VAL A 439 -2.79 19.05 -19.15
C VAL A 439 -1.92 20.05 -18.39
N ARG A 440 -2.51 21.14 -17.93
CA ARG A 440 -1.92 21.97 -16.88
C ARG A 440 -2.05 21.19 -15.56
N PRO A 441 -1.04 21.20 -14.67
CA PRO A 441 -1.16 20.56 -13.36
C PRO A 441 -2.39 21.12 -12.64
N ALA A 442 -3.28 20.22 -12.22
CA ALA A 442 -4.62 20.54 -11.74
C ALA A 442 -4.68 20.99 -10.27
N TYR A 443 -3.53 21.20 -9.63
CA TYR A 443 -3.49 21.54 -8.20
C TYR A 443 -2.73 22.85 -7.99
N PRO A 444 -3.42 23.94 -7.57
CA PRO A 444 -2.72 25.12 -7.11
C PRO A 444 -1.92 24.77 -5.85
N GLU A 445 -0.64 25.11 -5.83
CA GLU A 445 0.14 25.10 -4.59
C GLU A 445 -0.57 26.00 -3.57
N PRO A 446 -0.72 25.57 -2.30
CA PRO A 446 -1.16 26.48 -1.26
C PRO A 446 -0.13 27.60 -1.16
N ALA A 447 -0.58 28.85 -1.33
CA ALA A 447 0.26 30.02 -1.12
C ALA A 447 0.95 29.88 0.23
N GLU A 448 2.28 29.93 0.24
CA GLU A 448 3.07 30.07 1.45
C GLU A 448 2.50 31.26 2.22
N ALA A 449 2.04 31.00 3.44
CA ALA A 449 1.70 32.07 4.37
C ALA A 449 3.00 32.81 4.66
N ALA A 450 3.20 33.94 3.97
CA ALA A 450 4.24 34.89 4.29
C ALA A 450 4.01 35.31 5.75
N GLY A 451 4.95 34.89 6.60
CA GLY A 451 4.96 35.30 7.99
C GLY A 451 5.15 36.81 8.14
N ASN A 452 4.43 37.34 9.06
CA ASN A 452 4.81 38.49 9.87
C ASN A 452 4.94 38.02 11.32
#